data_ab2d009b6aafe06cc79a06575e8c728a
#
_entry.id   ab2d009b6aafe06cc79a06575e8c728a
#
_cell.length_a   1.000
_cell.length_b   1.000
_cell.length_c   1.000
_cell.angle_alpha   90.00
_cell.angle_beta   90.00
_cell.angle_gamma   90.00
#
_symmetry.space_group_name_H-M   'P 1'
#
loop_
_entity.id
_entity.type
_entity.pdbx_description
1 polymer ?
#
loop_
_entity_poly.entity_id
_entity_poly.type
_entity_poly.pdbx_seq_one_letter_code
_entity_poly.pdbx_strand_id
1 'polypeptide(L)'
;GNAYTSFFVSSEVVKWNIKDLKVLDRVPTYYSVGHLCVPGGDSRKPFGKYMIAYNKITKDRYLPTGPELSQSAQLFDISGDKMQLILDFPTIGEPHYAQAAPAGLITPNQVKIFKIEENNHPYAAKGEKESKVVREGNKVHVYMTSIRSHFSPDNIEGVKLGDEVYFHVTNLEQDWDVPHGFAVKGAANAELLIMPGETTTLKWVPDKVGIVPIYCTDFCSALHQEMQGYVRVSPANSKVPLTFSLGATAPEGDK
;
A
#
# COMPACT_ATOMS: atom_id res chain seq x y z
N GLY A 1 -27.61 -19.20 -18.69
CA GLY A 1 -26.43 -18.71 -17.98
C GLY A 1 -26.70 -17.42 -17.25
N ASN A 2 -25.83 -17.12 -16.32
CA ASN A 2 -25.89 -15.89 -15.54
C ASN A 2 -24.77 -14.94 -15.98
N ALA A 3 -25.02 -13.65 -15.85
CA ALA A 3 -24.02 -12.61 -15.99
C ALA A 3 -23.83 -11.86 -14.67
N TYR A 4 -22.69 -11.24 -14.53
CA TYR A 4 -22.32 -10.48 -13.36
C TYR A 4 -21.90 -9.08 -13.81
N THR A 5 -22.47 -8.07 -13.19
CA THR A 5 -22.22 -6.67 -13.54
C THR A 5 -21.83 -5.89 -12.30
N SER A 6 -20.72 -5.19 -12.38
CA SER A 6 -20.27 -4.27 -11.34
C SER A 6 -20.97 -2.92 -11.49
N PHE A 7 -21.42 -2.37 -10.38
CA PHE A 7 -21.98 -1.03 -10.29
C PHE A 7 -21.04 -0.14 -9.50
N PHE A 8 -20.26 0.62 -10.22
CA PHE A 8 -19.18 1.44 -9.65
C PHE A 8 -19.67 2.45 -8.62
N VAL A 9 -20.75 3.17 -8.91
CA VAL A 9 -21.24 4.24 -8.03
C VAL A 9 -21.91 3.69 -6.77
N SER A 10 -22.73 2.64 -6.91
CA SER A 10 -23.42 2.01 -5.78
C SER A 10 -22.58 0.98 -5.04
N SER A 11 -21.37 0.67 -5.55
CA SER A 11 -20.44 -0.30 -4.96
C SER A 11 -21.10 -1.66 -4.69
N GLU A 12 -21.64 -2.25 -5.73
CA GLU A 12 -22.30 -3.56 -5.67
C GLU A 12 -22.02 -4.38 -6.91
N VAL A 13 -22.14 -5.69 -6.78
CA VAL A 13 -22.21 -6.63 -7.91
C VAL A 13 -23.60 -7.21 -8.01
N VAL A 14 -24.13 -7.23 -9.22
CA VAL A 14 -25.44 -7.77 -9.52
C VAL A 14 -25.31 -9.03 -10.37
N LYS A 15 -25.90 -10.13 -9.93
CA LYS A 15 -26.07 -11.37 -10.67
C LYS A 15 -27.44 -11.35 -11.36
N TRP A 16 -27.46 -11.62 -12.65
CA TRP A 16 -28.71 -11.66 -13.41
C TRP A 16 -28.71 -12.76 -14.47
N ASN A 17 -29.88 -13.24 -14.81
CA ASN A 17 -30.06 -14.25 -15.85
C ASN A 17 -30.05 -13.61 -17.23
N ILE A 18 -29.22 -14.13 -18.14
CA ILE A 18 -29.06 -13.57 -19.50
C ILE A 18 -30.32 -13.80 -20.35
N LYS A 19 -31.10 -14.87 -20.11
CA LYS A 19 -32.21 -15.26 -20.96
C LYS A 19 -33.45 -14.40 -20.70
N ASP A 20 -33.78 -14.14 -19.46
CA ASP A 20 -35.00 -13.42 -19.08
C ASP A 20 -34.71 -12.06 -18.41
N LEU A 21 -33.43 -11.69 -18.34
CA LEU A 21 -32.94 -10.43 -17.78
C LEU A 21 -33.35 -10.17 -16.32
N LYS A 22 -33.68 -11.23 -15.59
CA LYS A 22 -34.04 -11.11 -14.17
C LYS A 22 -32.81 -10.98 -13.31
N VAL A 23 -32.86 -10.04 -12.38
CA VAL A 23 -31.91 -9.94 -11.30
C VAL A 23 -32.13 -11.10 -10.33
N LEU A 24 -31.08 -11.88 -10.07
CA LEU A 24 -31.10 -13.04 -9.20
C LEU A 24 -30.54 -12.72 -7.80
N ASP A 25 -29.53 -11.85 -7.77
CA ASP A 25 -28.86 -11.50 -6.53
C ASP A 25 -28.13 -10.17 -6.62
N ARG A 26 -27.90 -9.53 -5.47
CA ARG A 26 -27.08 -8.32 -5.30
C ARG A 26 -26.23 -8.47 -4.05
N VAL A 27 -24.95 -8.13 -4.17
CA VAL A 27 -24.04 -8.10 -3.03
C VAL A 27 -23.32 -6.76 -2.97
N PRO A 28 -23.23 -6.15 -1.79
CA PRO A 28 -22.40 -4.98 -1.62
C PRO A 28 -20.93 -5.38 -1.75
N THR A 29 -20.15 -4.47 -2.28
CA THR A 29 -18.70 -4.55 -2.30
C THR A 29 -18.13 -3.36 -1.52
N TYR A 30 -16.83 -3.31 -1.39
CA TYR A 30 -16.20 -2.08 -0.96
C TYR A 30 -16.28 -1.03 -2.08
N TYR A 31 -15.63 0.10 -1.90
CA TYR A 31 -15.90 1.28 -2.70
C TYR A 31 -15.50 1.14 -4.17
N SER A 32 -16.43 1.57 -5.03
CA SER A 32 -16.17 1.77 -6.44
C SER A 32 -15.64 0.53 -7.15
N VAL A 33 -16.38 -0.57 -7.02
CA VAL A 33 -16.06 -1.81 -7.72
C VAL A 33 -15.97 -1.59 -9.22
N GLY A 34 -14.85 -1.95 -9.82
CA GLY A 34 -14.59 -1.84 -11.24
C GLY A 34 -14.74 -3.17 -11.97
N HIS A 35 -13.64 -3.69 -12.49
CA HIS A 35 -13.64 -4.95 -13.22
C HIS A 35 -13.96 -6.15 -12.34
N LEU A 36 -14.53 -7.17 -12.98
CA LEU A 36 -14.76 -8.48 -12.39
C LEU A 36 -13.91 -9.51 -13.13
N CYS A 37 -13.36 -10.47 -12.40
CA CYS A 37 -12.68 -11.62 -12.99
C CYS A 37 -13.43 -12.90 -12.63
N VAL A 38 -13.90 -13.60 -13.64
CA VAL A 38 -14.50 -14.94 -13.52
C VAL A 38 -13.74 -15.88 -14.45
N PRO A 39 -13.23 -17.02 -14.00
CA PRO A 39 -12.52 -17.97 -14.87
C PRO A 39 -13.35 -18.36 -16.10
N GLY A 40 -12.84 -18.05 -17.29
CA GLY A 40 -13.54 -18.27 -18.55
C GLY A 40 -14.79 -17.42 -18.72
N GLY A 41 -14.95 -16.33 -17.96
CA GLY A 41 -16.15 -15.48 -17.99
C GLY A 41 -16.43 -14.80 -19.33
N ASP A 42 -15.40 -14.56 -20.11
CA ASP A 42 -15.43 -14.02 -21.47
C ASP A 42 -15.57 -15.10 -22.57
N SER A 43 -15.65 -16.35 -22.19
CA SER A 43 -15.79 -17.48 -23.12
C SER A 43 -17.25 -17.90 -23.32
N ARG A 44 -17.49 -18.66 -24.41
CA ARG A 44 -18.82 -19.24 -24.69
C ARG A 44 -19.26 -20.29 -23.66
N LYS A 45 -18.33 -20.85 -22.91
CA LYS A 45 -18.57 -21.88 -21.90
C LYS A 45 -17.82 -21.52 -20.62
N PRO A 46 -18.28 -20.51 -19.87
CA PRO A 46 -17.66 -20.16 -18.62
C PRO A 46 -17.75 -21.32 -17.62
N PHE A 47 -16.69 -21.53 -16.87
CA PHE A 47 -16.58 -22.66 -15.95
C PHE A 47 -16.22 -22.21 -14.51
N GLY A 48 -16.09 -20.92 -14.30
CA GLY A 48 -15.71 -20.36 -13.00
C GLY A 48 -16.77 -20.56 -11.92
N LYS A 49 -16.34 -20.99 -10.75
CA LYS A 49 -17.16 -21.07 -9.53
C LYS A 49 -16.93 -19.89 -8.60
N TYR A 50 -15.93 -19.09 -8.90
CA TYR A 50 -15.49 -17.95 -8.11
C TYR A 50 -15.46 -16.71 -8.98
N MET A 51 -15.64 -15.56 -8.33
CA MET A 51 -15.53 -14.24 -8.94
C MET A 51 -14.68 -13.37 -8.05
N ILE A 52 -13.77 -12.61 -8.64
CA ILE A 52 -13.06 -11.55 -7.95
C ILE A 52 -13.62 -10.21 -8.41
N ALA A 53 -14.00 -9.38 -7.45
CA ALA A 53 -14.42 -8.01 -7.64
C ALA A 53 -13.32 -7.05 -7.18
N TYR A 54 -12.92 -6.10 -8.04
CA TYR A 54 -11.84 -5.16 -7.76
C TYR A 54 -12.40 -3.82 -7.33
N ASN A 55 -12.09 -3.42 -6.10
CA ASN A 55 -12.49 -2.15 -5.52
C ASN A 55 -11.42 -1.10 -5.80
N LYS A 56 -11.71 -0.20 -6.72
CA LYS A 56 -10.72 0.68 -7.34
C LYS A 56 -10.40 1.92 -6.55
N ILE A 57 -11.37 2.43 -5.79
CA ILE A 57 -11.21 3.68 -5.07
C ILE A 57 -11.48 3.42 -3.61
N THR A 58 -10.47 3.62 -2.84
CA THR A 58 -10.52 3.50 -1.39
C THR A 58 -10.51 4.84 -0.72
N LYS A 59 -10.09 5.85 -1.45
CA LYS A 59 -10.12 7.22 -0.97
C LYS A 59 -11.55 7.72 -1.06
N ASP A 60 -12.09 8.06 0.09
CA ASP A 60 -13.28 8.88 0.09
C ASP A 60 -12.92 10.24 -0.54
N ARG A 61 -13.40 10.45 -1.75
CA ARG A 61 -13.19 11.72 -2.47
C ARG A 61 -13.75 12.93 -1.71
N TYR A 62 -14.61 12.68 -0.78
CA TYR A 62 -15.30 13.71 0.01
C TYR A 62 -14.64 13.98 1.35
N LEU A 63 -13.71 13.15 1.78
CA LEU A 63 -12.94 13.33 3.02
C LEU A 63 -11.46 13.60 2.69
N PRO A 64 -11.07 14.85 2.49
CA PRO A 64 -9.68 15.19 2.14
C PRO A 64 -8.71 14.99 3.30
N THR A 65 -9.19 14.55 4.45
CA THR A 65 -8.43 14.39 5.69
C THR A 65 -8.57 12.96 6.20
N GLY A 66 -7.50 12.24 6.19
CA GLY A 66 -7.43 10.90 6.73
C GLY A 66 -6.58 9.98 5.85
N PRO A 67 -6.06 8.92 6.43
CA PRO A 67 -5.33 7.91 5.69
C PRO A 67 -6.22 7.28 4.63
N GLU A 68 -5.64 6.95 3.51
CA GLU A 68 -6.32 6.24 2.44
C GLU A 68 -6.72 4.84 2.94
N LEU A 69 -7.95 4.44 2.67
CA LEU A 69 -8.34 3.06 2.84
C LEU A 69 -7.67 2.25 1.73
N SER A 70 -7.25 1.03 2.04
CA SER A 70 -6.59 0.19 1.04
C SER A 70 -7.55 -0.17 -0.10
N GLN A 71 -7.03 -0.15 -1.30
CA GLN A 71 -7.66 -0.83 -2.41
C GLN A 71 -7.75 -2.31 -2.07
N SER A 72 -8.81 -2.96 -2.54
CA SER A 72 -9.03 -4.36 -2.21
C SER A 72 -9.57 -5.17 -3.36
N ALA A 73 -9.42 -6.47 -3.26
CA ALA A 73 -10.12 -7.42 -4.09
C ALA A 73 -10.94 -8.35 -3.20
N GLN A 74 -12.17 -8.60 -3.61
CA GLN A 74 -13.11 -9.45 -2.89
C GLN A 74 -13.40 -10.70 -3.68
N LEU A 75 -13.19 -11.87 -3.08
CA LEU A 75 -13.46 -13.17 -3.66
C LEU A 75 -14.85 -13.65 -3.26
N PHE A 76 -15.68 -13.94 -4.24
CA PHE A 76 -17.03 -14.47 -4.05
C PHE A 76 -17.15 -15.88 -4.60
N ASP A 77 -17.82 -16.77 -3.86
CA ASP A 77 -18.37 -17.99 -4.41
C ASP A 77 -19.65 -17.68 -5.18
N ILE A 78 -19.68 -18.05 -6.45
CA ILE A 78 -20.81 -17.83 -7.36
C ILE A 78 -21.42 -19.14 -7.85
N SER A 79 -21.08 -20.27 -7.27
CA SER A 79 -21.56 -21.60 -7.65
C SER A 79 -23.02 -21.85 -7.28
N GLY A 80 -23.52 -21.17 -6.25
CA GLY A 80 -24.90 -21.25 -5.79
C GLY A 80 -25.82 -20.17 -6.36
N ASP A 81 -27.05 -20.12 -5.88
CA ASP A 81 -28.03 -19.09 -6.27
C ASP A 81 -27.60 -17.70 -5.78
N LYS A 82 -27.02 -17.65 -4.61
CA LYS A 82 -26.52 -16.44 -3.98
C LYS A 82 -25.00 -16.33 -4.13
N MET A 83 -24.52 -15.10 -4.27
CA MET A 83 -23.10 -14.79 -4.21
C MET A 83 -22.67 -14.70 -2.75
N GLN A 84 -21.61 -15.41 -2.37
CA GLN A 84 -21.11 -15.42 -1.00
C GLN A 84 -19.68 -14.87 -0.95
N LEU A 85 -19.48 -13.82 -0.18
CA LEU A 85 -18.13 -13.32 0.10
C LEU A 85 -17.35 -14.36 0.89
N ILE A 86 -16.19 -14.79 0.35
CA ILE A 86 -15.32 -15.77 0.98
C ILE A 86 -14.10 -15.08 1.60
N LEU A 87 -13.52 -14.16 0.87
CA LEU A 87 -12.27 -13.51 1.24
C LEU A 87 -12.27 -12.07 0.76
N ASP A 88 -11.77 -11.21 1.60
CA ASP A 88 -11.44 -9.83 1.28
C ASP A 88 -9.97 -9.61 1.57
N PHE A 89 -9.25 -9.06 0.61
CA PHE A 89 -7.82 -8.88 0.73
C PHE A 89 -7.37 -7.56 0.13
N PRO A 90 -6.42 -6.88 0.77
CA PRO A 90 -5.87 -5.63 0.25
C PRO A 90 -5.10 -5.90 -1.04
N THR A 91 -5.09 -4.90 -1.90
CA THR A 91 -4.27 -4.89 -3.11
C THR A 91 -3.30 -3.73 -3.07
N ILE A 92 -2.22 -3.86 -3.81
CA ILE A 92 -1.22 -2.81 -3.95
C ILE A 92 -1.62 -1.93 -5.13
N GLY A 93 -1.87 -0.66 -4.84
CA GLY A 93 -2.35 0.27 -5.84
C GLY A 93 -3.76 -0.06 -6.35
N GLU A 94 -4.28 0.70 -7.30
CA GLU A 94 -5.59 0.47 -7.88
C GLU A 94 -5.67 -0.86 -8.65
N PRO A 95 -6.45 -1.84 -8.18
CA PRO A 95 -6.61 -3.09 -8.90
C PRO A 95 -7.45 -2.85 -10.16
N HIS A 96 -6.84 -2.97 -11.33
CA HIS A 96 -7.53 -2.66 -12.56
C HIS A 96 -8.14 -3.89 -13.21
N TYR A 97 -7.32 -4.88 -13.51
CA TYR A 97 -7.75 -6.07 -14.23
C TYR A 97 -6.90 -7.28 -13.87
N ALA A 98 -7.50 -8.46 -13.90
CA ALA A 98 -6.79 -9.73 -13.82
C ALA A 98 -7.48 -10.80 -14.67
N GLN A 99 -6.75 -11.85 -14.97
CA GLN A 99 -7.27 -13.07 -15.60
C GLN A 99 -6.95 -14.27 -14.72
N ALA A 100 -7.87 -15.20 -14.68
CA ALA A 100 -7.65 -16.47 -14.03
C ALA A 100 -6.84 -17.41 -14.94
N ALA A 101 -5.81 -18.02 -14.39
CA ALA A 101 -5.03 -19.05 -15.06
C ALA A 101 -5.22 -20.40 -14.36
N PRO A 102 -5.27 -21.53 -15.12
CA PRO A 102 -5.26 -22.85 -14.50
C PRO A 102 -4.00 -23.05 -13.64
N ALA A 103 -4.16 -23.61 -12.45
CA ALA A 103 -3.07 -23.80 -11.49
C ALA A 103 -1.87 -24.56 -12.09
N GLY A 104 -2.11 -25.50 -13.00
CA GLY A 104 -1.02 -26.25 -13.68
C GLY A 104 -0.16 -25.42 -14.64
N LEU A 105 -0.60 -24.20 -14.98
CA LEU A 105 0.20 -23.26 -15.79
C LEU A 105 1.04 -22.30 -14.93
N ILE A 106 0.83 -22.31 -13.62
CA ILE A 106 1.54 -21.42 -12.70
C ILE A 106 2.73 -22.18 -12.11
N THR A 107 3.92 -21.67 -12.34
CA THR A 107 5.14 -22.22 -11.73
C THR A 107 5.30 -21.63 -10.33
N PRO A 108 5.39 -22.43 -9.26
CA PRO A 108 5.41 -21.95 -7.88
C PRO A 108 6.53 -20.96 -7.52
N ASN A 109 7.57 -20.85 -8.33
CA ASN A 109 8.75 -20.03 -8.05
C ASN A 109 8.83 -18.73 -8.86
N GLN A 110 7.71 -18.21 -9.33
CA GLN A 110 7.70 -16.96 -10.11
C GLN A 110 7.75 -15.70 -9.24
N VAL A 111 7.45 -15.81 -7.95
CA VAL A 111 7.61 -14.70 -7.01
C VAL A 111 8.95 -14.82 -6.32
N LYS A 112 9.86 -13.93 -6.66
CA LYS A 112 11.15 -13.84 -5.98
C LYS A 112 11.00 -12.97 -4.73
N ILE A 113 11.22 -13.60 -3.57
CA ILE A 113 11.32 -12.88 -2.30
C ILE A 113 12.76 -12.45 -2.13
N PHE A 114 13.00 -11.16 -1.96
CA PHE A 114 14.32 -10.66 -1.62
C PHE A 114 14.49 -10.70 -0.10
N LYS A 115 15.50 -11.42 0.36
CA LYS A 115 15.91 -11.34 1.75
C LYS A 115 16.63 -10.02 2.00
N ILE A 116 16.49 -9.46 3.20
CA ILE A 116 17.14 -8.20 3.54
C ILE A 116 18.66 -8.26 3.39
N GLU A 117 19.26 -9.44 3.62
CA GLU A 117 20.70 -9.67 3.45
C GLU A 117 21.13 -9.55 1.98
N GLU A 118 20.24 -9.87 1.05
CA GLU A 118 20.46 -9.77 -0.39
C GLU A 118 20.29 -8.35 -0.95
N ASN A 119 19.80 -7.42 -0.13
CA ASN A 119 19.64 -6.04 -0.54
C ASN A 119 21.01 -5.35 -0.67
N ASN A 120 21.38 -5.03 -1.90
CA ASN A 120 22.65 -4.35 -2.24
C ASN A 120 22.45 -2.86 -2.54
N HIS A 121 21.31 -2.28 -2.19
CA HIS A 121 21.09 -0.86 -2.37
C HIS A 121 22.08 -0.05 -1.51
N PRO A 122 22.78 0.97 -2.06
CA PRO A 122 23.87 1.68 -1.36
C PRO A 122 23.40 2.43 -0.10
N TYR A 123 22.10 2.68 0.00
CA TYR A 123 21.50 3.40 1.13
C TYR A 123 20.57 2.51 1.96
N ALA A 124 20.64 1.19 1.81
CA ALA A 124 19.82 0.28 2.61
C ALA A 124 20.19 0.36 4.09
N ALA A 125 19.18 0.43 4.95
CA ALA A 125 19.29 0.11 6.37
C ALA A 125 18.72 -1.29 6.58
N LYS A 126 19.57 -2.26 6.92
CA LYS A 126 19.18 -3.67 7.05
C LYS A 126 18.61 -4.03 8.43
N GLY A 127 18.46 -3.04 9.28
CA GLY A 127 17.86 -3.14 10.60
C GLY A 127 17.61 -1.76 11.18
N GLU A 128 16.69 -1.64 12.11
CA GLU A 128 16.30 -0.35 12.70
C GLU A 128 17.45 0.40 13.36
N LYS A 129 18.43 -0.33 13.91
CA LYS A 129 19.64 0.25 14.51
C LYS A 129 20.57 0.92 13.49
N GLU A 130 20.38 0.66 12.21
CA GLU A 130 21.13 1.29 11.12
C GLU A 130 20.45 2.57 10.62
N SER A 131 19.25 2.85 11.11
CA SER A 131 18.53 4.07 10.78
C SER A 131 19.29 5.29 11.26
N LYS A 132 19.41 6.28 10.39
CA LYS A 132 20.18 7.51 10.66
C LYS A 132 19.73 8.63 9.75
N VAL A 133 20.05 9.85 10.14
CA VAL A 133 19.85 11.05 9.34
C VAL A 133 21.19 11.80 9.22
N VAL A 134 21.61 12.05 7.98
CA VAL A 134 22.91 12.66 7.70
C VAL A 134 22.72 13.88 6.81
N ARG A 135 23.43 14.96 7.11
CA ARG A 135 23.45 16.17 6.31
C ARG A 135 24.77 16.32 5.57
N GLU A 136 24.69 16.54 4.26
CA GLU A 136 25.80 16.84 3.37
C GLU A 136 25.52 18.15 2.61
N GLY A 137 25.96 19.26 3.18
CA GLY A 137 25.62 20.59 2.66
C GLY A 137 24.12 20.88 2.78
N ASN A 138 23.44 21.08 1.66
CA ASN A 138 21.98 21.23 1.58
C ASN A 138 21.23 19.92 1.34
N LYS A 139 21.93 18.80 1.27
CA LYS A 139 21.32 17.47 1.14
C LYS A 139 21.15 16.83 2.51
N VAL A 140 19.98 16.23 2.72
CA VAL A 140 19.66 15.46 3.93
C VAL A 140 19.30 14.06 3.48
N HIS A 141 20.09 13.08 3.91
CA HIS A 141 19.86 11.67 3.65
C HIS A 141 19.26 11.03 4.90
N VAL A 142 18.05 10.47 4.75
CA VAL A 142 17.32 9.75 5.78
C VAL A 142 17.38 8.28 5.43
N TYR A 143 18.15 7.51 6.20
CA TYR A 143 18.19 6.05 6.12
C TYR A 143 17.09 5.53 7.03
N MET A 144 16.01 5.07 6.43
CA MET A 144 14.78 4.73 7.13
C MET A 144 14.42 3.27 6.92
N THR A 145 13.88 2.66 7.93
CA THR A 145 13.27 1.33 7.82
C THR A 145 11.76 1.41 7.96
N SER A 146 11.06 0.48 7.35
CA SER A 146 9.63 0.24 7.52
C SER A 146 9.38 -1.20 7.93
N ILE A 147 8.55 -1.37 8.94
CA ILE A 147 8.06 -2.67 9.43
C ILE A 147 6.69 -2.44 10.06
N ARG A 148 5.81 -3.40 10.09
CA ARG A 148 4.50 -3.28 10.73
C ARG A 148 4.64 -2.89 12.21
N SER A 149 4.20 -1.74 12.70
CA SER A 149 3.41 -0.71 12.02
C SER A 149 4.07 0.65 12.21
N HIS A 150 5.35 0.78 11.94
CA HIS A 150 6.08 2.03 12.14
C HIS A 150 7.22 2.23 11.13
N PHE A 151 7.67 3.47 11.06
CA PHE A 151 8.93 3.86 10.41
C PHE A 151 10.00 4.12 11.47
N SER A 152 11.24 3.88 11.12
CA SER A 152 12.39 4.25 11.95
C SER A 152 13.46 4.91 11.08
N PRO A 153 13.77 6.21 11.28
CA PRO A 153 13.19 7.13 12.25
C PRO A 153 11.76 7.56 11.87
N ASP A 154 10.96 7.90 12.87
CA ASP A 154 9.60 8.42 12.72
C ASP A 154 9.49 9.94 12.86
N ASN A 155 10.40 10.57 13.61
CA ASN A 155 10.44 12.01 13.81
C ASN A 155 11.82 12.55 13.44
N ILE A 156 11.83 13.61 12.61
CA ILE A 156 13.06 14.24 12.13
C ILE A 156 12.95 15.75 12.33
N GLU A 157 13.92 16.33 12.98
CA GLU A 157 14.03 17.77 13.19
C GLU A 157 15.29 18.34 12.54
N GLY A 158 15.29 19.66 12.28
CA GLY A 158 16.44 20.36 11.74
C GLY A 158 16.58 20.30 10.23
N VAL A 159 15.62 19.72 9.52
CA VAL A 159 15.45 19.93 8.08
C VAL A 159 15.15 21.41 7.84
N LYS A 160 15.74 22.00 6.83
CA LYS A 160 15.59 23.43 6.51
C LYS A 160 14.80 23.62 5.23
N LEU A 161 14.11 24.74 5.15
CA LEU A 161 13.46 25.17 3.92
C LEU A 161 14.45 25.18 2.77
N GLY A 162 14.14 24.49 1.67
CA GLY A 162 14.97 24.37 0.49
C GLY A 162 16.07 23.28 0.55
N ASP A 163 16.15 22.50 1.63
CA ASP A 163 16.99 21.31 1.64
C ASP A 163 16.51 20.30 0.60
N GLU A 164 17.43 19.54 0.03
CA GLU A 164 17.11 18.35 -0.74
C GLU A 164 17.08 17.14 0.20
N VAL A 165 15.88 16.65 0.54
CA VAL A 165 15.71 15.52 1.45
C VAL A 165 15.54 14.25 0.64
N TYR A 166 16.35 13.24 0.93
CA TYR A 166 16.30 11.92 0.32
C TYR A 166 15.91 10.89 1.37
N PHE A 167 14.69 10.39 1.29
CA PHE A 167 14.24 9.27 2.13
C PHE A 167 14.58 7.97 1.44
N HIS A 168 15.52 7.23 1.99
CA HIS A 168 15.88 5.87 1.56
C HIS A 168 15.16 4.89 2.48
N VAL A 169 14.01 4.41 2.05
CA VAL A 169 13.15 3.57 2.89
C VAL A 169 13.37 2.11 2.54
N THR A 170 13.76 1.32 3.53
CA THR A 170 13.98 -0.13 3.43
C THR A 170 12.87 -0.87 4.13
N ASN A 171 12.19 -1.78 3.43
CA ASN A 171 11.17 -2.63 4.01
C ASN A 171 11.82 -3.86 4.65
N LEU A 172 11.70 -3.99 5.99
CA LEU A 172 12.27 -5.10 6.77
C LEU A 172 11.34 -6.31 6.89
N GLU A 173 10.15 -6.26 6.30
CA GLU A 173 9.24 -7.40 6.34
C GLU A 173 9.86 -8.63 5.67
N GLN A 174 9.54 -9.79 6.24
CA GLN A 174 9.98 -11.08 5.70
C GLN A 174 8.85 -11.79 4.94
N ASP A 175 7.61 -11.38 5.21
CA ASP A 175 6.45 -11.89 4.52
C ASP A 175 6.32 -11.21 3.15
N TRP A 176 6.35 -11.98 2.10
CA TRP A 176 6.34 -11.48 0.71
C TRP A 176 5.11 -10.63 0.33
N ASP A 177 4.05 -10.74 1.10
CA ASP A 177 2.76 -10.07 0.89
C ASP A 177 2.57 -8.82 1.76
N VAL A 178 3.65 -8.29 2.36
CA VAL A 178 3.57 -7.09 3.20
C VAL A 178 4.42 -5.96 2.63
N PRO A 179 3.98 -5.33 1.54
CA PRO A 179 4.58 -4.09 1.09
C PRO A 179 4.26 -2.95 2.07
N HIS A 180 5.05 -1.90 1.99
CA HIS A 180 4.73 -0.63 2.62
C HIS A 180 4.69 0.46 1.57
N GLY A 181 3.76 1.39 1.74
CA GLY A 181 3.81 2.66 1.04
C GLY A 181 4.60 3.70 1.84
N PHE A 182 5.09 4.74 1.20
CA PHE A 182 5.68 5.88 1.88
C PHE A 182 5.35 7.17 1.14
N ALA A 183 4.81 8.14 1.85
CA ALA A 183 4.53 9.45 1.31
C ALA A 183 4.91 10.56 2.29
N VAL A 184 5.23 11.73 1.74
CA VAL A 184 5.41 12.98 2.45
C VAL A 184 4.25 13.91 2.08
N LYS A 185 3.49 14.38 3.07
CA LYS A 185 2.30 15.22 2.81
C LYS A 185 2.68 16.47 2.02
N GLY A 186 2.00 16.65 0.88
CA GLY A 186 2.19 17.82 0.02
C GLY A 186 3.40 17.76 -0.90
N ALA A 187 4.18 16.67 -0.90
CA ALA A 187 5.18 16.45 -1.93
C ALA A 187 4.51 16.05 -3.25
N ALA A 188 4.91 16.66 -4.36
CA ALA A 188 4.46 16.22 -5.67
C ALA A 188 5.10 14.87 -6.03
N ASN A 189 4.34 13.95 -6.60
CA ASN A 189 4.78 12.58 -6.99
C ASN A 189 5.27 11.74 -5.82
N ALA A 190 4.50 11.66 -4.79
CA ALA A 190 5.01 11.44 -3.46
C ALA A 190 4.75 10.08 -2.87
N GLU A 191 4.41 9.10 -3.65
CA GLU A 191 4.15 7.77 -3.14
C GLU A 191 5.22 6.79 -3.61
N LEU A 192 5.82 6.08 -2.68
CA LEU A 192 6.67 4.93 -2.96
C LEU A 192 5.93 3.66 -2.57
N LEU A 193 6.04 2.64 -3.39
CA LEU A 193 5.76 1.28 -3.03
C LEU A 193 7.07 0.55 -2.77
N ILE A 194 7.20 -0.08 -1.61
CA ILE A 194 8.42 -0.73 -1.17
C ILE A 194 8.11 -2.19 -0.84
N MET A 195 8.56 -3.10 -1.68
CA MET A 195 8.37 -4.53 -1.46
C MET A 195 9.26 -5.04 -0.32
N PRO A 196 8.90 -6.15 0.33
CA PRO A 196 9.73 -6.76 1.36
C PRO A 196 11.17 -6.97 0.91
N GLY A 197 12.12 -6.58 1.75
CA GLY A 197 13.55 -6.66 1.46
C GLY A 197 14.10 -5.60 0.51
N GLU A 198 13.28 -4.72 -0.04
CA GLU A 198 13.71 -3.66 -0.97
C GLU A 198 14.01 -2.34 -0.26
N THR A 199 14.79 -1.50 -0.93
CA THR A 199 15.01 -0.10 -0.57
C THR A 199 14.64 0.79 -1.74
N THR A 200 13.82 1.79 -1.50
CA THR A 200 13.42 2.77 -2.50
C THR A 200 13.68 4.18 -1.98
N THR A 201 13.99 5.11 -2.89
CA THR A 201 14.33 6.49 -2.52
C THR A 201 13.30 7.49 -3.02
N LEU A 202 12.79 8.32 -2.11
CA LEU A 202 11.99 9.50 -2.41
C LEU A 202 12.84 10.76 -2.22
N LYS A 203 12.89 11.63 -3.24
CA LYS A 203 13.44 12.98 -3.11
C LYS A 203 12.31 13.96 -2.83
N TRP A 204 12.49 14.81 -1.82
CA TRP A 204 11.59 15.89 -1.46
C TRP A 204 12.35 17.18 -1.18
N VAL A 205 11.79 18.30 -1.63
CA VAL A 205 12.30 19.63 -1.31
C VAL A 205 11.19 20.40 -0.59
N PRO A 206 11.33 20.66 0.71
CA PRO A 206 10.31 21.40 1.45
C PRO A 206 10.20 22.85 0.96
N ASP A 207 8.98 23.26 0.68
CA ASP A 207 8.60 24.59 0.21
C ASP A 207 7.95 25.45 1.31
N LYS A 208 7.71 24.89 2.49
CA LYS A 208 7.08 25.54 3.64
C LYS A 208 7.73 25.13 4.94
N VAL A 209 7.83 26.10 5.85
CA VAL A 209 8.22 25.87 7.26
C VAL A 209 7.03 25.26 8.01
N GLY A 210 7.30 24.32 8.90
CA GLY A 210 6.27 23.71 9.73
C GLY A 210 6.49 22.21 9.95
N ILE A 211 5.47 21.54 10.43
CA ILE A 211 5.44 20.10 10.66
C ILE A 211 4.80 19.44 9.44
N VAL A 212 5.53 18.52 8.82
CA VAL A 212 5.10 17.79 7.63
C VAL A 212 4.96 16.32 7.98
N PRO A 213 3.75 15.74 7.90
CA PRO A 213 3.55 14.31 8.12
C PRO A 213 4.22 13.47 7.03
N ILE A 214 4.77 12.33 7.46
CA ILE A 214 5.12 11.19 6.63
C ILE A 214 4.25 10.01 7.05
N TYR A 215 3.84 9.17 6.13
CA TYR A 215 2.89 8.09 6.44
C TYR A 215 2.96 6.94 5.44
N CYS A 216 2.51 5.78 5.88
CA CYS A 216 2.33 4.62 5.02
C CYS A 216 1.08 4.79 4.16
N THR A 217 1.17 4.47 2.87
CA THR A 217 0.07 4.61 1.90
C THR A 217 -0.54 3.27 1.50
N ASP A 218 0.14 2.16 1.80
CA ASP A 218 -0.34 0.81 1.53
C ASP A 218 -0.77 0.09 2.80
N PHE A 219 -1.94 -0.55 2.74
CA PHE A 219 -2.45 -1.31 3.87
C PHE A 219 -1.54 -2.48 4.21
N CYS A 220 -0.87 -2.40 5.34
CA CYS A 220 0.13 -3.36 5.78
C CYS A 220 -0.28 -4.14 7.04
N SER A 221 -1.21 -3.62 7.84
CA SER A 221 -1.68 -4.26 9.07
C SER A 221 -2.92 -3.56 9.64
N ALA A 222 -3.48 -4.12 10.69
CA ALA A 222 -4.58 -3.48 11.44
C ALA A 222 -4.19 -2.10 12.02
N LEU A 223 -2.89 -1.85 12.24
CA LEU A 223 -2.35 -0.57 12.72
C LEU A 223 -1.76 0.28 11.57
N HIS A 224 -2.17 0.02 10.33
CA HIS A 224 -1.70 0.78 9.18
C HIS A 224 -1.81 2.29 9.37
N GLN A 225 -2.90 2.77 9.94
CA GLN A 225 -3.15 4.19 10.16
C GLN A 225 -2.23 4.83 11.21
N GLU A 226 -1.67 4.02 12.09
CA GLU A 226 -0.70 4.44 13.11
C GLU A 226 0.73 4.54 12.54
N MET A 227 0.96 3.99 11.35
CA MET A 227 2.26 3.98 10.69
C MET A 227 2.55 5.34 10.04
N GLN A 228 2.93 6.29 10.85
CA GLN A 228 3.19 7.68 10.49
C GLN A 228 4.35 8.28 11.29
N GLY A 229 4.81 9.42 10.83
CA GLY A 229 5.84 10.21 11.50
C GLY A 229 5.83 11.66 11.04
N TYR A 230 6.82 12.43 11.45
CA TYR A 230 6.83 13.87 11.16
C TYR A 230 8.23 14.37 10.83
N VAL A 231 8.29 15.29 9.88
CA VAL A 231 9.47 16.10 9.61
C VAL A 231 9.19 17.53 10.01
N ARG A 232 10.00 18.09 10.89
CA ARG A 232 9.95 19.51 11.25
C ARG A 232 10.88 20.30 10.32
N VAL A 233 10.27 21.10 9.46
CA VAL A 233 10.98 22.01 8.56
C VAL A 233 11.18 23.35 9.25
N SER A 234 12.42 23.76 9.40
CA SER A 234 12.86 25.04 9.96
C SER A 234 13.15 26.07 8.86
N PRO A 235 13.17 27.38 9.17
CA PRO A 235 13.65 28.38 8.22
C PRO A 235 15.05 28.05 7.68
N ALA A 236 15.36 28.50 6.46
CA ALA A 236 16.64 28.20 5.78
C ALA A 236 17.88 28.59 6.59
N ASN A 237 17.80 29.67 7.38
CA ASN A 237 18.89 30.16 8.23
C ASN A 237 18.87 29.62 9.66
N SER A 238 18.03 28.63 9.94
CA SER A 238 17.89 28.02 11.27
C SER A 238 19.18 27.37 11.73
N LYS A 239 19.46 27.48 13.04
CA LYS A 239 20.55 26.80 13.72
C LYS A 239 20.10 25.53 14.48
N VAL A 240 18.84 25.13 14.32
CA VAL A 240 18.32 23.89 14.91
C VAL A 240 19.17 22.72 14.38
N PRO A 241 19.74 21.90 15.27
CA PRO A 241 20.52 20.75 14.85
C PRO A 241 19.65 19.71 14.17
N LEU A 242 20.24 18.94 13.27
CA LEU A 242 19.57 17.78 12.67
C LEU A 242 19.53 16.66 13.72
N THR A 243 18.32 16.29 14.12
CA THR A 243 18.07 15.23 15.10
C THR A 243 16.93 14.33 14.64
N PHE A 244 16.85 13.14 15.20
CA PHE A 244 15.79 12.19 14.89
C PHE A 244 15.48 11.30 16.09
N SER A 245 14.27 10.75 16.15
CA SER A 245 13.91 9.67 17.06
C SER A 245 13.65 8.39 16.27
N LEU A 246 14.07 7.27 16.83
CA LEU A 246 13.68 5.96 16.36
C LEU A 246 12.25 5.71 16.85
N GLY A 247 11.40 5.13 15.99
CA GLY A 247 10.06 4.71 16.37
C GLY A 247 10.09 3.85 17.63
N ALA A 248 8.99 3.84 18.37
CA ALA A 248 8.92 3.06 19.60
C ALA A 248 9.17 1.59 19.27
N THR A 249 10.36 1.11 19.60
CA THR A 249 10.62 -0.32 19.61
C THR A 249 9.64 -0.94 20.60
N ALA A 250 8.87 -1.94 20.15
CA ALA A 250 8.14 -2.78 21.09
C ALA A 250 9.11 -3.21 22.19
N PRO A 251 8.72 -3.13 23.48
CA PRO A 251 9.58 -3.58 24.57
C PRO A 251 10.04 -5.01 24.22
N GLU A 252 11.36 -5.25 24.30
CA GLU A 252 11.90 -6.59 24.13
C GLU A 252 11.15 -7.49 25.10
N GLY A 253 10.24 -8.29 24.57
CA GLY A 253 9.53 -9.28 25.36
C GLY A 253 10.58 -10.21 25.96
N ASP A 254 10.54 -10.37 27.26
CA ASP A 254 11.34 -11.35 27.97
C ASP A 254 11.29 -12.69 27.23
N LYS A 255 12.45 -13.18 26.85
CA LYS A 255 12.63 -14.47 26.21
C LYS A 255 12.37 -15.61 27.19
#